data_5cc6d7140da6ff69ea85ea826419c23c
#
_entry.id   5cc6d7140da6ff69ea85ea826419c23c
#
_cell.length_a   1.000
_cell.length_b   1.000
_cell.length_c   1.000
_cell.angle_alpha   90.00
_cell.angle_beta   90.00
_cell.angle_gamma   90.00
#
_symmetry.space_group_name_H-M   'P 1'
#
loop_
_entity.id
_entity.type
_entity.pdbx_description
1 polymer ?
#
loop_
_entity_poly.entity_id
_entity_poly.type
_entity_poly.pdbx_seq_one_letter_code
_entity_poly.pdbx_strand_id
1 'polypeptide(L)'
;MLRPKEVVCKWVDAFNDHDVEAIVSLYHDNATNHQVTNEPVIGIEAIREMFTTEFTTADMTAIVENIFEDGQWAILEWRDPLGLRGCGFFHVVNGKILFQR
;
A
#
# COMPACT_ATOMS: atom_id res chain seq x y z
N MET A 1 -17.36 4.27 -7.13
CA MET A 1 -16.11 4.61 -6.40
C MET A 1 -15.71 3.41 -5.56
N LEU A 2 -14.43 3.06 -5.55
CA LEU A 2 -13.94 1.92 -4.78
C LEU A 2 -13.97 2.20 -3.28
N ARG A 3 -14.36 1.19 -2.51
CA ARG A 3 -14.30 1.24 -1.05
C ARG A 3 -12.88 0.95 -0.57
N PRO A 4 -12.54 1.35 0.66
CA PRO A 4 -11.18 1.12 1.19
C PRO A 4 -10.70 -0.32 1.08
N LYS A 5 -11.52 -1.29 1.43
CA LYS A 5 -11.16 -2.71 1.29
C LYS A 5 -10.84 -3.10 -0.15
N GLU A 6 -11.62 -2.59 -1.11
CA GLU A 6 -11.40 -2.88 -2.53
C GLU A 6 -10.08 -2.28 -3.02
N VAL A 7 -9.77 -1.05 -2.57
CA VAL A 7 -8.51 -0.39 -2.92
C VAL A 7 -7.33 -1.19 -2.38
N VAL A 8 -7.42 -1.68 -1.14
CA VAL A 8 -6.33 -2.47 -0.53
C VAL A 8 -6.17 -3.80 -1.25
N CYS A 9 -7.25 -4.45 -1.69
CA CYS A 9 -7.13 -5.68 -2.49
C CYS A 9 -6.36 -5.41 -3.79
N LYS A 10 -6.68 -4.33 -4.49
CA LYS A 10 -5.95 -3.94 -5.71
C LYS A 10 -4.50 -3.58 -5.40
N TRP A 11 -4.25 -2.94 -4.27
CA TRP A 11 -2.91 -2.60 -3.81
C TRP A 11 -2.05 -3.86 -3.62
N VAL A 12 -2.60 -4.88 -2.96
CA VAL A 12 -1.90 -6.15 -2.75
C VAL A 12 -1.56 -6.81 -4.08
N ASP A 13 -2.50 -6.83 -5.02
CA ASP A 13 -2.26 -7.42 -6.35
C ASP A 13 -1.12 -6.69 -7.06
N ALA A 14 -1.16 -5.37 -7.10
CA ALA A 14 -0.12 -4.56 -7.73
C ALA A 14 1.24 -4.72 -7.05
N PHE A 15 1.24 -4.78 -5.71
CA PHE A 15 2.44 -5.01 -4.92
C PHE A 15 3.07 -6.37 -5.27
N ASN A 16 2.28 -7.43 -5.29
CA ASN A 16 2.75 -8.78 -5.58
C ASN A 16 3.21 -8.94 -7.03
N ASP A 17 2.61 -8.19 -7.95
CA ASP A 17 3.02 -8.16 -9.35
C ASP A 17 4.25 -7.28 -9.59
N HIS A 18 4.73 -6.56 -8.58
CA HIS A 18 5.81 -5.57 -8.70
C HIS A 18 5.51 -4.53 -9.78
N ASP A 19 4.25 -4.14 -9.89
CA ASP A 19 3.77 -3.22 -10.92
C ASP A 19 3.69 -1.79 -10.36
N VAL A 20 4.73 -1.00 -10.62
CA VAL A 20 4.85 0.36 -10.08
C VAL A 20 3.68 1.24 -10.54
N GLU A 21 3.36 1.23 -11.83
CA GLU A 21 2.30 2.11 -12.34
C GLU A 21 0.93 1.72 -11.80
N ALA A 22 0.66 0.43 -11.69
CA ALA A 22 -0.60 -0.04 -11.12
C ALA A 22 -0.75 0.38 -9.65
N ILE A 23 0.31 0.21 -8.84
CA ILE A 23 0.24 0.55 -7.42
C ILE A 23 0.15 2.07 -7.22
N VAL A 24 0.90 2.85 -7.98
CA VAL A 24 0.89 4.31 -7.91
C VAL A 24 -0.48 4.88 -8.29
N SER A 25 -1.18 4.26 -9.24
CA SER A 25 -2.51 4.70 -9.66
C SER A 25 -3.55 4.65 -8.53
N LEU A 26 -3.26 3.94 -7.44
CA LEU A 26 -4.16 3.81 -6.29
C LEU A 26 -3.99 4.94 -5.26
N TYR A 27 -3.03 5.84 -5.46
CA TYR A 27 -2.72 6.93 -4.53
C TYR A 27 -3.20 8.28 -5.06
N HIS A 28 -3.56 9.18 -4.12
CA HIS A 28 -3.71 10.60 -4.43
C HIS A 28 -2.35 11.22 -4.75
N ASP A 29 -2.37 12.31 -5.52
CA ASP A 29 -1.15 13.01 -5.91
C ASP A 29 -0.34 13.52 -4.70
N ASN A 30 -1.02 13.87 -3.62
CA ASN A 30 -0.41 14.38 -2.40
C ASN A 30 -0.42 13.37 -1.25
N ALA A 31 -0.51 12.10 -1.57
CA ALA A 31 -0.57 11.05 -0.55
C ALA A 31 0.73 10.96 0.26
N THR A 32 0.60 10.39 1.46
CA THR A 32 1.73 10.07 2.34
C THR A 32 1.81 8.57 2.53
N ASN A 33 3.00 8.01 2.36
CA ASN A 33 3.32 6.63 2.70
C ASN A 33 4.37 6.64 3.80
N HIS A 34 4.01 6.15 4.98
CA HIS A 34 4.89 6.17 6.13
C HIS A 34 5.15 4.76 6.66
N GLN A 35 6.31 4.22 6.35
CA GLN A 35 6.85 3.03 7.01
C GLN A 35 7.53 3.50 8.29
N VAL A 36 6.98 3.13 9.43
CA VAL A 36 7.21 3.82 10.72
C VAL A 36 8.68 4.03 11.10
N THR A 37 9.56 3.10 10.76
CA THR A 37 11.00 3.24 11.07
C THR A 37 11.74 4.19 10.12
N ASN A 38 11.08 4.61 9.05
CA ASN A 38 11.64 5.52 8.04
C ASN A 38 10.92 6.86 8.10
N GLU A 39 11.50 7.86 7.45
CA GLU A 39 10.82 9.14 7.25
C GLU A 39 9.60 8.96 6.33
N PRO A 40 8.52 9.73 6.55
CA PRO A 40 7.38 9.68 5.64
C PRO A 40 7.76 10.05 4.21
N VAL A 41 7.22 9.31 3.25
CA VAL A 41 7.36 9.59 1.82
C VAL A 41 6.12 10.35 1.38
N ILE A 42 6.28 11.58 0.89
CA ILE A 42 5.18 12.49 0.61
C ILE A 42 5.13 12.82 -0.89
N GLY A 43 3.96 12.64 -1.49
CA GLY A 43 3.69 12.96 -2.88
C GLY A 43 3.90 11.80 -3.81
N ILE A 44 3.17 11.83 -4.94
CA ILE A 44 3.09 10.70 -5.86
C ILE A 44 4.44 10.36 -6.51
N GLU A 45 5.25 11.37 -6.82
CA GLU A 45 6.54 11.11 -7.46
C GLU A 45 7.53 10.45 -6.50
N ALA A 46 7.54 10.87 -5.24
CA ALA A 46 8.38 10.23 -4.21
C ALA A 46 7.91 8.80 -3.92
N ILE A 47 6.60 8.57 -3.91
CA ILE A 47 6.01 7.24 -3.72
C ILE A 47 6.36 6.34 -4.90
N ARG A 48 6.31 6.85 -6.13
CA ARG A 48 6.71 6.11 -7.34
C ARG A 48 8.18 5.68 -7.24
N GLU A 49 9.05 6.59 -6.86
CA GLU A 49 10.48 6.31 -6.71
C GLU A 49 10.72 5.26 -5.62
N MET A 50 10.01 5.35 -4.51
CA MET A 50 10.09 4.38 -3.42
C MET A 50 9.76 2.97 -3.89
N PHE A 51 8.62 2.79 -4.57
CA PHE A 51 8.22 1.47 -5.07
C PHE A 51 9.15 0.97 -6.17
N THR A 52 9.63 1.84 -7.05
CA THR A 52 10.60 1.47 -8.08
C THR A 52 11.85 0.87 -7.43
N THR A 53 12.36 1.52 -6.40
CA THR A 53 13.53 1.03 -5.66
C THR A 53 13.22 -0.27 -4.94
N GLU A 54 12.11 -0.36 -4.22
CA GLU A 54 11.75 -1.57 -3.48
C GLU A 54 11.58 -2.77 -4.39
N PHE A 55 10.89 -2.61 -5.53
CA PHE A 55 10.61 -3.72 -6.43
C PHE A 55 11.86 -4.19 -7.21
N THR A 56 12.88 -3.34 -7.34
CA THR A 56 14.14 -3.73 -7.99
C THR A 56 15.17 -4.30 -7.02
N THR A 57 15.05 -4.00 -5.72
CA THR A 57 16.05 -4.42 -4.72
C THR A 57 15.61 -5.60 -3.87
N ALA A 58 14.33 -5.90 -3.81
CA ALA A 58 13.80 -7.00 -2.99
C ALA A 58 12.66 -7.70 -3.71
N ASP A 59 12.63 -9.03 -3.56
CA ASP A 59 11.50 -9.85 -4.03
C ASP A 59 10.52 -10.03 -2.88
N MET A 60 9.59 -9.08 -2.78
CA MET A 60 8.63 -9.03 -1.68
C MET A 60 7.27 -9.54 -2.13
N THR A 61 6.63 -10.34 -1.28
CA THR A 61 5.27 -10.83 -1.48
C THR A 61 4.47 -10.63 -0.20
N ALA A 62 3.29 -10.06 -0.33
CA ALA A 62 2.35 -9.92 0.77
C ALA A 62 1.25 -10.96 0.64
N ILE A 63 1.15 -11.84 1.62
CA ILE A 63 0.07 -12.83 1.71
C ILE A 63 -0.96 -12.27 2.68
N VAL A 64 -2.18 -12.02 2.20
CA VAL A 64 -3.24 -11.43 3.01
C VAL A 64 -3.71 -12.43 4.06
N GLU A 65 -3.71 -12.01 5.32
CA GLU A 65 -4.34 -12.76 6.39
C GLU A 65 -5.72 -12.21 6.69
N ASN A 66 -5.86 -10.89 6.83
CA ASN A 66 -7.14 -10.22 7.04
C ASN A 66 -7.12 -8.82 6.45
N ILE A 67 -8.29 -8.34 6.01
CA ILE A 67 -8.50 -6.93 5.68
C ILE A 67 -9.74 -6.48 6.42
N PHE A 68 -9.58 -5.49 7.30
CA PHE A 68 -10.68 -4.88 8.04
C PHE A 68 -11.01 -3.53 7.42
N GLU A 69 -12.27 -3.14 7.44
CA GLU A 69 -12.73 -1.87 6.89
C GLU A 69 -13.60 -1.16 7.92
N ASP A 70 -13.32 0.13 8.12
CA ASP A 70 -14.11 0.99 8.99
C ASP A 70 -14.15 2.41 8.41
N GLY A 71 -15.32 2.81 7.88
CA GLY A 71 -15.49 4.10 7.25
C GLY A 71 -14.54 4.26 6.05
N GLN A 72 -13.67 5.27 6.11
CA GLN A 72 -12.69 5.55 5.07
C GLN A 72 -11.37 4.79 5.27
N TRP A 73 -11.29 3.93 6.27
CA TRP A 73 -10.06 3.24 6.61
C TRP A 73 -10.14 1.76 6.29
N ALA A 74 -9.01 1.19 5.90
CA ALA A 74 -8.82 -0.26 5.84
C ALA A 74 -7.53 -0.63 6.55
N ILE A 75 -7.53 -1.79 7.19
CA ILE A 75 -6.38 -2.35 7.90
C ILE A 75 -6.04 -3.67 7.24
N LEU A 76 -4.81 -3.78 6.75
CA LEU A 76 -4.29 -5.00 6.13
C LEU A 76 -3.38 -5.71 7.12
N GLU A 77 -3.72 -6.95 7.45
CA GLU A 77 -2.81 -7.86 8.12
C GLU A 77 -2.23 -8.82 7.08
N TRP A 78 -0.92 -8.91 7.03
CA TRP A 78 -0.22 -9.71 6.02
C TRP A 78 0.92 -10.51 6.64
N ARG A 79 1.38 -11.51 5.91
CA ARG A 79 2.63 -12.20 6.18
C ARG A 79 3.40 -12.36 4.89
N ASP A 80 4.71 -12.56 4.98
CA ASP A 80 5.51 -12.94 3.83
C ASP A 80 5.68 -14.48 3.79
N PRO A 81 6.25 -15.03 2.69
CA PRO A 81 6.46 -16.47 2.58
C PRO A 81 7.39 -17.06 3.65
N LEU A 82 8.21 -16.24 4.30
CA LEU A 82 9.13 -16.68 5.35
C LEU A 82 8.51 -16.60 6.75
N GLY A 83 7.26 -16.08 6.84
CA GLY A 83 6.53 -16.00 8.11
C GLY A 83 6.62 -14.68 8.84
N LEU A 84 7.33 -13.69 8.31
CA LEU A 84 7.30 -12.34 8.87
C LEU A 84 5.90 -11.76 8.70
N ARG A 85 5.36 -11.17 9.76
CA ARG A 85 4.01 -10.60 9.74
C ARG A 85 4.06 -9.10 9.90
N GLY A 86 3.08 -8.44 9.32
CA GLY A 86 2.93 -7.01 9.41
C GLY A 86 1.48 -6.56 9.31
N CYS A 87 1.29 -5.28 9.54
CA CYS A 87 -0.01 -4.62 9.53
C CYS A 87 0.14 -3.23 8.94
N GLY A 88 -0.78 -2.84 8.07
CA GLY A 88 -0.80 -1.51 7.48
C GLY A 88 -2.17 -0.88 7.58
N PHE A 89 -2.19 0.45 7.80
CA PHE A 89 -3.40 1.26 7.81
C PHE A 89 -3.46 2.08 6.54
N PHE A 90 -4.64 2.12 5.91
CA PHE A 90 -4.86 2.86 4.67
C PHE A 90 -6.05 3.80 4.85
N HIS A 91 -5.82 5.09 4.71
CA HIS A 91 -6.90 6.07 4.64
C HIS A 91 -7.23 6.31 3.18
N VAL A 92 -8.44 5.93 2.79
CA VAL A 92 -8.90 5.99 1.40
C VAL A 92 -9.99 7.04 1.28
N VAL A 93 -9.77 8.02 0.42
CA VAL A 93 -10.70 9.13 0.17
C VAL A 93 -10.98 9.17 -1.32
N ASN A 94 -12.25 9.18 -1.70
CA ASN A 94 -12.68 9.19 -3.10
C ASN A 94 -12.04 8.07 -3.93
N GLY A 95 -11.92 6.88 -3.35
CA GLY A 95 -11.44 5.70 -4.04
C GLY A 95 -9.93 5.60 -4.20
N LYS A 96 -9.16 6.50 -3.57
CA LYS A 96 -7.69 6.48 -3.62
C LYS A 96 -7.08 6.67 -2.24
N ILE A 97 -5.87 6.13 -2.08
CA ILE A 97 -5.13 6.22 -0.81
C ILE A 97 -4.61 7.64 -0.63
N LEU A 98 -4.98 8.26 0.48
CA LEU A 98 -4.46 9.56 0.88
C LEU A 98 -3.33 9.42 1.89
N PHE A 99 -3.41 8.41 2.75
CA PHE A 99 -2.41 8.17 3.80
C PHE A 99 -2.28 6.67 4.04
N GLN A 100 -1.04 6.22 4.24
CA GLN A 100 -0.73 4.83 4.56
C GLN A 100 0.37 4.77 5.62
N ARG A 101 0.18 3.91 6.60
CA ARG A 101 1.20 3.67 7.64
C ARG A 101 1.28 2.18 7.98
#